data_06e42a9d6b67a9eb223639ebd139d09f
#
_entry.id   06e42a9d6b67a9eb223639ebd139d09f
#
_cell.length_a   1.000
_cell.length_b   1.000
_cell.length_c   1.000
_cell.angle_alpha   90.00
_cell.angle_beta   90.00
_cell.angle_gamma   90.00
#
_symmetry.space_group_name_H-M   'P 1'
#
loop_
_entity.id
_entity.type
_entity.pdbx_description
1 polymer ?
#
loop_
_entity_poly.entity_id
_entity_poly.type
_entity_poly.pdbx_seq_one_letter_code
_entity_poly.pdbx_strand_id
1 'polypeptide(L)'
;MNFLIDYNLTGDAVLFWGTLAAEGWVDLLSIRFFTFKQIGLATDSSDRIVWQFAQANQMILITANRNMKGSDSLEQMIREENIETSLPILTIGNPDRFDERGYREKCAARLVDIVLDIENYMGAGRIFIP
;
A
#
# COMPACT_ATOMS: atom_id res chain seq x y z
N MET A 1 -5.43 11.25 2.24
CA MET A 1 -4.26 10.37 2.03
C MET A 1 -4.49 9.49 0.80
N ASN A 2 -3.55 9.52 -0.12
CA ASN A 2 -3.63 8.77 -1.37
C ASN A 2 -2.83 7.49 -1.30
N PHE A 3 -3.40 6.41 -1.85
CA PHE A 3 -2.79 5.08 -1.89
C PHE A 3 -2.70 4.59 -3.31
N LEU A 4 -1.58 4.02 -3.68
CA LEU A 4 -1.40 3.31 -4.94
C LEU A 4 -1.61 1.83 -4.70
N ILE A 5 -2.53 1.23 -5.44
CA ILE A 5 -2.86 -0.19 -5.31
C ILE A 5 -2.03 -0.97 -6.32
N ASP A 6 -1.21 -1.90 -5.84
CA ASP A 6 -0.44 -2.78 -6.70
C ASP A 6 -1.38 -3.54 -7.66
N TYR A 7 -0.94 -3.74 -8.89
CA TYR A 7 -1.77 -4.33 -9.94
C TYR A 7 -2.44 -5.64 -9.51
N ASN A 8 -1.70 -6.49 -8.81
CA ASN A 8 -2.20 -7.80 -8.39
C ASN A 8 -3.25 -7.74 -7.27
N LEU A 9 -3.44 -6.59 -6.66
CA LEU A 9 -4.43 -6.38 -5.59
C LEU A 9 -5.68 -5.66 -6.04
N THR A 10 -5.86 -5.39 -7.34
CA THR A 10 -6.98 -4.57 -7.83
C THR A 10 -8.34 -5.10 -7.38
N GLY A 11 -8.54 -6.43 -7.42
CA GLY A 11 -9.78 -7.05 -6.94
C GLY A 11 -9.95 -6.95 -5.43
N ASP A 12 -8.91 -7.24 -4.68
CA ASP A 12 -8.92 -7.17 -3.22
C ASP A 12 -9.10 -5.73 -2.72
N ALA A 13 -8.60 -4.76 -3.46
CA ALA A 13 -8.73 -3.35 -3.12
C ALA A 13 -10.20 -2.89 -3.09
N VAL A 14 -11.06 -3.45 -3.93
CA VAL A 14 -12.50 -3.14 -3.90
C VAL A 14 -13.11 -3.54 -2.56
N LEU A 15 -12.77 -4.74 -2.08
CA LEU A 15 -13.24 -5.22 -0.77
C LEU A 15 -12.67 -4.38 0.37
N PHE A 16 -11.40 -4.01 0.28
CA PHE A 16 -10.73 -3.20 1.29
C PHE A 16 -11.34 -1.79 1.37
N TRP A 17 -11.55 -1.18 0.22
CA TRP A 17 -12.25 0.11 0.14
C TRP A 17 -13.63 0.04 0.78
N GLY A 18 -14.41 -1.00 0.48
CA GLY A 18 -15.73 -1.20 1.06
C GLY A 18 -15.70 -1.30 2.58
N THR A 19 -14.72 -1.99 3.14
CA THR A 19 -14.53 -2.11 4.59
C THR A 19 -14.22 -0.74 5.22
N LEU A 20 -13.28 0.01 4.65
CA LEU A 20 -12.92 1.35 5.13
C LEU A 20 -14.10 2.32 5.02
N ALA A 21 -14.84 2.26 3.92
CA ALA A 21 -16.00 3.13 3.69
C ALA A 21 -17.12 2.83 4.69
N ALA A 22 -17.41 1.55 4.93
CA ALA A 22 -18.44 1.14 5.89
C ALA A 22 -18.13 1.59 7.31
N GLU A 23 -16.86 1.68 7.66
CA GLU A 23 -16.41 2.15 8.97
C GLU A 23 -16.27 3.68 9.06
N GLY A 24 -16.53 4.41 7.97
CA GLY A 24 -16.48 5.87 7.93
C GLY A 24 -15.10 6.47 7.68
N TRP A 25 -14.05 5.63 7.54
CA TRP A 25 -12.67 6.12 7.41
C TRP A 25 -12.39 6.79 6.07
N VAL A 26 -13.06 6.37 4.99
CA VAL A 26 -12.86 6.98 3.67
C VAL A 26 -13.15 8.47 3.72
N ASP A 27 -14.27 8.85 4.31
CA ASP A 27 -14.65 10.26 4.42
C ASP A 27 -13.80 10.99 5.46
N LEU A 28 -13.63 10.38 6.63
CA LEU A 28 -12.95 11.04 7.75
C LEU A 28 -11.49 11.35 7.46
N LEU A 29 -10.79 10.44 6.78
CA LEU A 29 -9.36 10.57 6.48
C LEU A 29 -9.09 10.96 5.02
N SER A 30 -10.13 11.25 4.24
CA SER A 30 -10.02 11.55 2.80
C SER A 30 -9.18 10.50 2.05
N ILE A 31 -9.45 9.22 2.32
CA ILE A 31 -8.72 8.12 1.71
C ILE A 31 -9.11 8.00 0.24
N ARG A 32 -8.10 7.88 -0.63
CA ARG A 32 -8.29 7.65 -2.06
C ARG A 32 -7.39 6.51 -2.51
N PHE A 33 -7.97 5.56 -3.26
CA PHE A 33 -7.25 4.45 -3.88
C PHE A 33 -7.10 4.72 -5.37
N PHE A 34 -5.89 4.53 -5.87
CA PHE A 34 -5.57 4.66 -7.30
C PHE A 34 -5.03 3.35 -7.84
N THR A 35 -5.58 2.89 -8.95
CA THR A 35 -5.08 1.72 -9.68
C THR A 35 -4.06 2.14 -10.74
N PHE A 36 -3.29 1.18 -11.24
CA PHE A 36 -2.32 1.44 -12.33
C PHE A 36 -3.02 2.03 -13.55
N LYS A 37 -4.21 1.52 -13.89
CA LYS A 37 -4.97 2.01 -15.04
C LYS A 37 -5.33 3.49 -14.89
N GLN A 38 -5.75 3.90 -13.70
CA GLN A 38 -6.15 5.29 -13.45
C GLN A 38 -5.00 6.27 -13.58
N ILE A 39 -3.78 5.85 -13.27
CA ILE A 39 -2.61 6.72 -13.27
C ILE A 39 -1.68 6.50 -14.46
N GLY A 40 -2.02 5.56 -15.36
CA GLY A 40 -1.27 5.32 -16.58
C GLY A 40 0.00 4.49 -16.41
N LEU A 41 0.14 3.72 -15.32
CA LEU A 41 1.24 2.78 -15.17
C LEU A 41 0.98 1.49 -15.95
N ALA A 42 2.02 1.00 -16.64
CA ALA A 42 1.95 -0.29 -17.32
C ALA A 42 1.83 -1.41 -16.29
N THR A 43 1.06 -2.46 -16.62
CA THR A 43 0.80 -3.59 -15.72
C THR A 43 2.07 -4.40 -15.39
N ASP A 44 3.07 -4.32 -16.25
CA ASP A 44 4.38 -4.98 -16.11
C ASP A 44 5.47 -4.06 -15.58
N SER A 45 5.10 -2.90 -15.02
CA SER A 45 6.06 -1.98 -14.41
C SER A 45 6.85 -2.68 -13.31
N SER A 46 8.17 -2.42 -13.27
CA SER A 46 9.03 -2.98 -12.21
C SER A 46 8.65 -2.41 -10.84
N ASP A 47 9.00 -3.13 -9.77
CA ASP A 47 8.77 -2.67 -8.40
C ASP A 47 9.42 -1.30 -8.17
N ARG A 48 10.59 -1.07 -8.74
CA ARG A 48 11.32 0.20 -8.63
C ARG A 48 10.50 1.34 -9.24
N ILE A 49 9.97 1.16 -10.44
CA ILE A 49 9.15 2.18 -11.10
C ILE A 49 7.89 2.48 -10.31
N VAL A 50 7.21 1.43 -9.83
CA VAL A 50 6.00 1.57 -9.02
C VAL A 50 6.27 2.37 -7.75
N TRP A 51 7.32 2.01 -7.02
CA TRP A 51 7.70 2.69 -5.79
C TRP A 51 8.09 4.16 -6.03
N GLN A 52 8.92 4.39 -7.04
CA GLN A 52 9.35 5.76 -7.39
C GLN A 52 8.16 6.63 -7.75
N PHE A 53 7.21 6.09 -8.51
CA PHE A 53 5.97 6.80 -8.84
C PHE A 53 5.18 7.15 -7.58
N ALA A 54 4.99 6.18 -6.69
CA ALA A 54 4.27 6.38 -5.45
C ALA A 54 4.91 7.49 -4.61
N GLN A 55 6.24 7.45 -4.42
CA GLN A 55 6.95 8.46 -3.65
C GLN A 55 6.85 9.85 -4.29
N ALA A 56 7.05 9.94 -5.61
CA ALA A 56 6.99 11.20 -6.32
C ALA A 56 5.59 11.85 -6.28
N ASN A 57 4.55 11.05 -6.15
CA ASN A 57 3.16 11.52 -6.13
C ASN A 57 2.53 11.51 -4.73
N GLN A 58 3.33 11.35 -3.70
CA GLN A 58 2.88 11.35 -2.30
C GLN A 58 1.80 10.28 -2.03
N MET A 59 2.03 9.08 -2.55
CA MET A 59 1.13 7.94 -2.38
C MET A 59 1.78 6.87 -1.52
N ILE A 60 0.99 6.22 -0.66
CA ILE A 60 1.40 5.03 0.06
C ILE A 60 1.07 3.81 -0.81
N LEU A 61 2.07 3.01 -1.14
CA LEU A 61 1.88 1.77 -1.91
C LEU A 61 1.27 0.69 -1.03
N ILE A 62 0.19 0.07 -1.50
CA ILE A 62 -0.38 -1.14 -0.88
C ILE A 62 -0.10 -2.31 -1.81
N THR A 63 0.57 -3.32 -1.30
CA THR A 63 1.00 -4.48 -2.08
C THR A 63 0.88 -5.77 -1.27
N ALA A 64 0.86 -6.91 -1.95
CA ALA A 64 1.08 -8.22 -1.34
C ALA A 64 2.44 -8.81 -1.76
N ASN A 65 3.23 -8.04 -2.49
CA ASN A 65 4.53 -8.48 -3.00
C ASN A 65 5.55 -8.60 -1.85
N ARG A 66 6.04 -9.83 -1.63
CA ARG A 66 7.08 -10.14 -0.65
C ARG A 66 8.37 -10.61 -1.31
N ASN A 67 8.56 -10.32 -2.59
CA ASN A 67 9.76 -10.70 -3.32
C ASN A 67 10.98 -9.99 -2.72
N MET A 68 11.96 -10.78 -2.28
CA MET A 68 13.18 -10.30 -1.62
C MET A 68 14.42 -10.49 -2.49
N LYS A 69 14.27 -11.00 -3.72
CA LYS A 69 15.39 -11.35 -4.61
C LYS A 69 15.34 -10.54 -5.88
N GLY A 70 16.51 -10.28 -6.45
CA GLY A 70 16.65 -9.55 -7.70
C GLY A 70 16.92 -8.05 -7.49
N SER A 71 17.55 -7.44 -8.47
CA SER A 71 18.00 -6.04 -8.40
C SER A 71 16.85 -5.04 -8.38
N ASP A 72 15.69 -5.42 -8.93
CA ASP A 72 14.50 -4.58 -8.97
C ASP A 72 13.40 -5.07 -8.03
N SER A 73 13.72 -5.97 -7.10
CA SER A 73 12.76 -6.39 -6.08
C SER A 73 12.43 -5.22 -5.15
N LEU A 74 11.23 -5.27 -4.57
CA LEU A 74 10.78 -4.23 -3.65
C LEU A 74 11.72 -4.10 -2.45
N GLU A 75 12.21 -5.22 -1.90
CA GLU A 75 13.16 -5.20 -0.78
C GLU A 75 14.49 -4.58 -1.16
N GLN A 76 15.04 -4.92 -2.31
CA GLN A 76 16.30 -4.37 -2.78
C GLN A 76 16.19 -2.87 -2.99
N MET A 77 15.11 -2.43 -3.60
CA MET A 77 14.85 -1.02 -3.85
C MET A 77 14.70 -0.24 -2.54
N ILE A 78 14.02 -0.81 -1.54
CA ILE A 78 13.92 -0.19 -0.21
C ILE A 78 15.32 0.01 0.37
N ARG A 79 16.18 -0.99 0.32
CA ARG A 79 17.56 -0.89 0.83
C ARG A 79 18.36 0.20 0.14
N GLU A 80 18.16 0.38 -1.16
CA GLU A 80 18.95 1.32 -1.97
C GLU A 80 18.42 2.75 -1.92
N GLU A 81 17.11 2.93 -1.89
CA GLU A 81 16.49 4.24 -2.14
C GLU A 81 15.65 4.79 -1.00
N ASN A 82 15.33 3.99 0.02
CA ASN A 82 14.52 4.46 1.13
C ASN A 82 15.30 5.48 1.98
N ILE A 83 14.64 6.59 2.29
CA ILE A 83 15.20 7.64 3.14
C ILE A 83 14.24 7.98 4.27
N GLU A 84 14.65 8.79 5.22
CA GLU A 84 13.86 9.15 6.41
C GLU A 84 12.51 9.78 6.08
N THR A 85 12.40 10.45 4.94
CA THR A 85 11.17 11.12 4.50
C THR A 85 10.34 10.31 3.53
N SER A 86 10.75 9.08 3.22
CA SER A 86 9.97 8.19 2.35
C SER A 86 8.70 7.72 3.03
N LEU A 87 7.60 7.67 2.27
CA LEU A 87 6.36 7.08 2.75
C LEU A 87 6.54 5.56 2.90
N PRO A 88 5.89 4.95 3.90
CA PRO A 88 5.98 3.50 4.08
C PRO A 88 5.25 2.75 2.98
N ILE A 89 5.59 1.47 2.83
CA ILE A 89 4.89 0.54 1.96
C ILE A 89 4.06 -0.38 2.85
N LEU A 90 2.76 -0.46 2.60
CA LEU A 90 1.88 -1.34 3.35
C LEU A 90 1.76 -2.67 2.62
N THR A 91 2.18 -3.75 3.26
CA THR A 91 2.15 -5.09 2.67
C THR A 91 1.09 -5.94 3.37
N ILE A 92 0.14 -6.45 2.58
CA ILE A 92 -0.84 -7.41 3.09
C ILE A 92 -0.14 -8.75 3.27
N GLY A 93 -0.06 -9.20 4.52
CA GLY A 93 0.72 -10.39 4.87
C GLY A 93 0.13 -11.68 4.33
N ASN A 94 -1.19 -11.78 4.28
CA ASN A 94 -1.87 -12.98 3.79
C ASN A 94 -3.06 -12.61 2.88
N PRO A 95 -2.80 -12.31 1.60
CA PRO A 95 -3.85 -11.90 0.67
C PRO A 95 -4.91 -12.98 0.43
N ASP A 96 -4.58 -14.25 0.65
CA ASP A 96 -5.54 -15.35 0.50
C ASP A 96 -6.69 -15.28 1.53
N ARG A 97 -6.48 -14.58 2.63
CA ARG A 97 -7.50 -14.36 3.65
C ARG A 97 -8.32 -13.11 3.44
N PHE A 98 -8.11 -12.39 2.36
CA PHE A 98 -8.75 -11.07 2.16
C PHE A 98 -10.26 -11.15 1.91
N ASP A 99 -10.77 -12.31 1.55
CA ASP A 99 -12.21 -12.58 1.47
C ASP A 99 -12.86 -12.70 2.86
N GLU A 100 -12.06 -12.93 3.92
CA GLU A 100 -12.56 -12.98 5.30
C GLU A 100 -12.75 -11.56 5.84
N ARG A 101 -13.97 -11.25 6.24
CA ARG A 101 -14.29 -9.91 6.77
C ARG A 101 -13.45 -9.53 7.98
N GLY A 102 -13.25 -10.45 8.91
CA GLY A 102 -12.45 -10.20 10.11
C GLY A 102 -11.00 -9.84 9.78
N TYR A 103 -10.42 -10.50 8.78
CA TYR A 103 -9.07 -10.19 8.33
C TYR A 103 -9.01 -8.79 7.69
N ARG A 104 -9.97 -8.44 6.83
CA ARG A 104 -10.02 -7.10 6.23
C ARG A 104 -10.19 -6.02 7.28
N GLU A 105 -10.99 -6.25 8.31
CA GLU A 105 -11.19 -5.29 9.40
C GLU A 105 -9.89 -5.05 10.17
N LYS A 106 -9.10 -6.10 10.39
CA LYS A 106 -7.79 -5.97 11.04
C LYS A 106 -6.80 -5.19 10.17
N CYS A 107 -6.79 -5.45 8.86
CA CYS A 107 -5.97 -4.69 7.92
C CYS A 107 -6.38 -3.21 7.92
N ALA A 108 -7.68 -2.94 7.91
CA ALA A 108 -8.21 -1.58 7.94
C ALA A 108 -7.81 -0.85 9.22
N ALA A 109 -7.95 -1.49 10.38
CA ALA A 109 -7.54 -0.91 11.65
C ALA A 109 -6.05 -0.55 11.66
N ARG A 110 -5.21 -1.42 11.12
CA ARG A 110 -3.77 -1.16 11.05
C ARG A 110 -3.45 0.00 10.09
N LEU A 111 -4.09 0.02 8.93
CA LEU A 111 -3.92 1.12 7.98
C LEU A 111 -4.30 2.46 8.61
N VAL A 112 -5.41 2.50 9.31
CA VAL A 112 -5.88 3.72 9.99
C VAL A 112 -4.89 4.18 11.05
N ASP A 113 -4.36 3.26 11.86
CA ASP A 113 -3.35 3.59 12.86
C ASP A 113 -2.12 4.23 12.22
N ILE A 114 -1.68 3.70 11.09
CA ILE A 114 -0.52 4.22 10.37
C ILE A 114 -0.80 5.60 9.80
N VAL A 115 -1.97 5.81 9.20
CA VAL A 115 -2.34 7.11 8.63
C VAL A 115 -2.46 8.18 9.71
N LEU A 116 -3.07 7.85 10.84
CA LEU A 116 -3.23 8.80 11.95
C LEU A 116 -1.91 9.21 12.60
N ASP A 117 -0.88 8.38 12.44
CA ASP A 117 0.43 8.62 13.05
C ASP A 117 1.54 8.54 12.00
N ILE A 118 1.25 8.99 10.78
CA ILE A 118 2.12 8.79 9.62
C ILE A 118 3.54 9.32 9.84
N GLU A 119 3.68 10.40 10.59
CA GLU A 119 5.01 11.00 10.84
C GLU A 119 5.96 10.01 11.52
N ASN A 120 5.43 9.13 12.36
CA ASN A 120 6.23 8.12 13.03
C ASN A 120 6.54 6.89 12.17
N TYR A 121 5.94 6.81 10.99
CA TYR A 121 6.16 5.70 10.05
C TYR A 121 6.98 6.11 8.82
N MET A 122 7.32 7.38 8.69
CA MET A 122 8.19 7.84 7.59
C MET A 122 9.55 7.17 7.71
N GLY A 123 10.07 6.68 6.59
CA GLY A 123 11.35 5.99 6.55
C GLY A 123 11.32 4.52 7.02
N ALA A 124 10.19 4.03 7.48
CA ALA A 124 10.07 2.66 8.00
C ALA A 124 10.30 1.58 6.92
N GLY A 125 10.12 1.93 5.64
CA GLY A 125 10.22 0.98 4.55
C GLY A 125 8.94 0.18 4.41
N ARG A 126 8.99 -1.12 4.71
CA ARG A 126 7.84 -2.02 4.61
C ARG A 126 7.17 -2.21 5.97
N ILE A 127 5.84 -2.09 5.99
CA ILE A 127 5.03 -2.41 7.17
C ILE A 127 3.97 -3.43 6.77
N PHE A 128 3.91 -4.54 7.48
CA PHE A 128 2.87 -5.55 7.24
C PHE A 128 1.55 -5.15 7.89
N ILE A 129 0.44 -5.37 7.18
CA ILE A 129 -0.91 -5.19 7.68
C ILE A 129 -1.68 -6.52 7.54
N PRO A 130 -2.36 -6.99 8.52
CA PRO A 130 -2.42 -6.46 9.87
C PRO A 130 -1.12 -6.49 10.63
#